data_9f1226277cf5fb114ab8d9ed359f3565
#
_entry.id   9f1226277cf5fb114ab8d9ed359f3565
#
_cell.length_a   1.000
_cell.length_b   1.000
_cell.length_c   1.000
_cell.angle_alpha   90.00
_cell.angle_beta   90.00
_cell.angle_gamma   90.00
#
_symmetry.space_group_name_H-M   'P 1'
#
loop_
_entity.id
_entity.type
_entity.pdbx_description
1 polymer ?
#
loop_
_entity_poly.entity_id
_entity_poly.type
_entity_poly.pdbx_seq_one_letter_code
_entity_poly.pdbx_strand_id
1 'polypeptide(L)'
;MRRLPIVILMTFPLFAGAVFAQQKATKDNVYEELNLFDQAFERIRQDAVDPVTDAKLIGSAIAGMLSGLDPHSSYVDAAAFKASQTPANDDAAMLGLAVTIQNGQLQVISPEDGSPAARAGIRPGDVIFSIDKEPVYDLTLGEAEQKLRGPAGSETQLTLRHGTEKPADLMLKHEPYKLQTVVGRVEGGNVGYIRIAGFDGGTQAAIAAAVQDLRQKIGSKLIGFILDLRNNPGGGFDAAVAVADAFIDKGDIVVVKGRKPASVKRISATPGDLAKGLPLVVLVNGGTAREAELVAGALQDNHRAVLLGSKTFGESSIVSVIPLADGGAIRLTTARFATPLGREIQGKGLDPDLAVTSLKLARLAQGQLRREADLPGALKNPDQSAEKPSDDVPPGATATPAPQEAPAVATEDIGSASDEQLIQAVDVLRGLSLFSHRAAG
;
A
#
# COMPACT_ATOMS: atom_id res chain seq x y z
N MET A 1 63.84 44.61 -38.95
CA MET A 1 62.80 44.11 -38.04
C MET A 1 61.72 43.46 -38.86
N ARG A 2 61.81 42.13 -38.98
CA ARG A 2 60.84 41.33 -39.77
C ARG A 2 59.75 40.77 -38.80
N ARG A 3 58.49 41.10 -39.05
CA ARG A 3 57.35 40.55 -38.34
C ARG A 3 56.87 39.30 -39.08
N LEU A 4 56.89 38.13 -38.42
CA LEU A 4 56.26 36.88 -38.86
C LEU A 4 54.75 36.92 -38.60
N PRO A 5 53.89 36.45 -39.49
CA PRO A 5 52.49 36.22 -39.20
C PRO A 5 52.29 34.86 -38.53
N ILE A 6 51.55 34.82 -37.44
CA ILE A 6 51.09 33.59 -36.78
C ILE A 6 49.88 33.10 -37.54
N VAL A 7 50.00 31.92 -38.13
CA VAL A 7 48.86 31.16 -38.71
C VAL A 7 48.24 30.35 -37.60
N ILE A 8 46.97 30.72 -37.19
CA ILE A 8 46.15 29.90 -36.28
C ILE A 8 45.43 28.85 -37.10
N LEU A 9 45.86 27.61 -36.96
CA LEU A 9 45.18 26.44 -37.54
C LEU A 9 43.95 26.08 -36.65
N MET A 10 42.75 26.42 -37.10
CA MET A 10 41.49 25.97 -36.50
C MET A 10 41.25 24.49 -36.81
N THR A 11 41.46 23.61 -35.85
CA THR A 11 41.03 22.23 -35.89
C THR A 11 39.58 22.16 -35.44
N PHE A 12 38.66 21.97 -36.40
CA PHE A 12 37.28 21.63 -36.12
C PHE A 12 37.20 20.14 -35.76
N PRO A 13 36.62 19.73 -34.64
CA PRO A 13 36.54 18.30 -34.30
C PRO A 13 35.38 17.64 -35.04
N LEU A 14 35.68 16.51 -35.65
CA LEU A 14 34.75 15.51 -36.20
C LEU A 14 33.90 14.87 -35.09
N PHE A 15 32.90 15.56 -34.57
CA PHE A 15 31.96 14.97 -33.60
C PHE A 15 30.59 14.62 -34.17
N ALA A 16 30.33 14.94 -35.45
CA ALA A 16 29.01 14.69 -36.05
C ALA A 16 28.81 13.24 -36.54
N GLY A 17 29.90 12.46 -36.77
CA GLY A 17 29.80 11.09 -37.28
C GLY A 17 29.40 10.02 -36.26
N ALA A 18 29.72 10.20 -34.97
CA ALA A 18 29.51 9.18 -33.95
C ALA A 18 28.02 9.03 -33.54
N VAL A 19 27.23 10.11 -33.55
CA VAL A 19 25.82 10.07 -33.15
C VAL A 19 24.96 9.35 -34.19
N PHE A 20 25.24 9.51 -35.49
CA PHE A 20 24.53 8.83 -36.57
C PHE A 20 24.87 7.34 -36.66
N ALA A 21 26.13 6.96 -36.35
CA ALA A 21 26.56 5.56 -36.36
C ALA A 21 25.90 4.77 -35.20
N GLN A 22 25.76 5.39 -34.03
CA GLN A 22 25.15 4.76 -32.85
C GLN A 22 23.63 4.57 -33.02
N GLN A 23 22.96 5.48 -33.72
CA GLN A 23 21.52 5.39 -34.03
C GLN A 23 21.22 4.37 -35.10
N LYS A 24 22.17 4.10 -36.03
CA LYS A 24 22.06 3.08 -37.06
C LYS A 24 22.33 1.68 -36.51
N ALA A 25 23.35 1.54 -35.64
CA ALA A 25 23.67 0.27 -34.98
C ALA A 25 22.52 -0.23 -34.07
N THR A 26 21.79 0.67 -33.37
CA THR A 26 20.63 0.29 -32.56
C THR A 26 19.41 -0.13 -33.41
N LYS A 27 19.23 0.42 -34.60
CA LYS A 27 18.15 -0.01 -35.53
C LYS A 27 18.42 -1.37 -36.16
N ASP A 28 19.63 -1.61 -36.61
CA ASP A 28 20.00 -2.89 -37.22
C ASP A 28 19.86 -4.05 -36.22
N ASN A 29 20.19 -3.83 -34.94
CA ASN A 29 20.01 -4.82 -33.89
C ASN A 29 18.52 -5.14 -33.60
N VAL A 30 17.63 -4.13 -33.61
CA VAL A 30 16.19 -4.37 -33.42
C VAL A 30 15.58 -5.22 -34.53
N TYR A 31 15.99 -5.05 -35.76
CA TYR A 31 15.50 -5.88 -36.87
C TYR A 31 16.03 -7.34 -36.81
N GLU A 32 17.24 -7.55 -36.34
CA GLU A 32 17.79 -8.88 -36.09
C GLU A 32 17.00 -9.61 -34.99
N GLU A 33 16.68 -8.93 -33.89
CA GLU A 33 15.87 -9.48 -32.81
C GLU A 33 14.43 -9.78 -33.25
N LEU A 34 13.83 -8.92 -34.08
CA LEU A 34 12.51 -9.18 -34.67
C LEU A 34 12.52 -10.36 -35.60
N ASN A 35 13.60 -10.56 -36.41
CA ASN A 35 13.76 -11.73 -37.23
C ASN A 35 13.91 -13.02 -36.42
N LEU A 36 14.60 -12.96 -35.27
CA LEU A 36 14.68 -14.09 -34.33
C LEU A 36 13.31 -14.45 -33.77
N PHE A 37 12.53 -13.43 -33.38
CA PHE A 37 11.16 -13.62 -32.91
C PHE A 37 10.28 -14.28 -34.00
N ASP A 38 10.36 -13.79 -35.25
CA ASP A 38 9.61 -14.34 -36.37
C ASP A 38 9.96 -15.81 -36.64
N GLN A 39 11.27 -16.13 -36.65
CA GLN A 39 11.73 -17.51 -36.80
C GLN A 39 11.21 -18.43 -35.67
N ALA A 40 11.23 -17.96 -34.43
CA ALA A 40 10.73 -18.71 -33.30
C ALA A 40 9.22 -18.91 -33.40
N PHE A 41 8.48 -17.87 -33.78
CA PHE A 41 7.04 -17.93 -34.00
C PHE A 41 6.65 -18.95 -35.08
N GLU A 42 7.27 -18.89 -36.27
CA GLU A 42 7.02 -19.83 -37.34
C GLU A 42 7.40 -21.27 -36.97
N ARG A 43 8.49 -21.46 -36.20
CA ARG A 43 8.92 -22.78 -35.75
C ARG A 43 7.91 -23.40 -34.78
N ILE A 44 7.43 -22.61 -33.79
CA ILE A 44 6.41 -23.07 -32.85
C ILE A 44 5.12 -23.43 -33.60
N ARG A 45 4.69 -22.57 -34.53
CA ARG A 45 3.49 -22.77 -35.33
C ARG A 45 3.53 -24.07 -36.15
N GLN A 46 4.71 -24.43 -36.68
CA GLN A 46 4.89 -25.63 -37.54
C GLN A 46 5.11 -26.91 -36.76
N ASP A 47 5.83 -26.86 -35.64
CA ASP A 47 6.39 -28.05 -34.97
C ASP A 47 5.75 -28.33 -33.60
N ALA A 48 4.86 -27.46 -33.07
CA ALA A 48 4.18 -27.74 -31.83
C ALA A 48 3.29 -28.96 -31.93
N VAL A 49 3.40 -29.90 -30.98
CA VAL A 49 2.62 -31.16 -30.98
C VAL A 49 1.12 -30.87 -30.97
N ASP A 50 0.69 -29.89 -30.20
CA ASP A 50 -0.71 -29.45 -30.19
C ASP A 50 -0.84 -28.18 -31.04
N PRO A 51 -1.80 -28.13 -31.99
CA PRO A 51 -2.03 -26.94 -32.79
C PRO A 51 -2.39 -25.71 -31.93
N VAL A 52 -1.67 -24.63 -32.11
CA VAL A 52 -1.92 -23.37 -31.43
C VAL A 52 -2.30 -22.30 -32.44
N THR A 53 -3.33 -21.49 -32.12
CA THR A 53 -3.74 -20.39 -33.02
C THR A 53 -2.74 -19.23 -32.96
N ASP A 54 -2.54 -18.54 -34.09
CA ASP A 54 -1.67 -17.36 -34.16
C ASP A 54 -2.01 -16.30 -33.12
N ALA A 55 -3.30 -16.04 -32.89
CA ALA A 55 -3.77 -15.10 -31.89
C ALA A 55 -3.32 -15.48 -30.47
N LYS A 56 -3.38 -16.79 -30.13
CA LYS A 56 -2.92 -17.27 -28.82
C LYS A 56 -1.40 -17.14 -28.68
N LEU A 57 -0.63 -17.45 -29.72
CA LEU A 57 0.82 -17.31 -29.69
C LEU A 57 1.24 -15.84 -29.52
N ILE A 58 0.62 -14.93 -30.29
CA ILE A 58 0.90 -13.50 -30.19
C ILE A 58 0.51 -12.96 -28.82
N GLY A 59 -0.69 -13.30 -28.31
CA GLY A 59 -1.13 -12.91 -26.99
C GLY A 59 -0.19 -13.38 -25.88
N SER A 60 0.26 -14.64 -25.95
CA SER A 60 1.25 -15.19 -25.01
C SER A 60 2.60 -14.48 -25.09
N ALA A 61 3.05 -14.13 -26.31
CA ALA A 61 4.30 -13.37 -26.48
C ALA A 61 4.21 -11.97 -25.89
N ILE A 62 3.09 -11.26 -26.11
CA ILE A 62 2.85 -9.94 -25.51
C ILE A 62 2.79 -10.05 -23.99
N ALA A 63 2.08 -11.05 -23.46
CA ALA A 63 2.00 -11.31 -22.04
C ALA A 63 3.39 -11.58 -21.42
N GLY A 64 4.23 -12.40 -22.10
CA GLY A 64 5.60 -12.67 -21.69
C GLY A 64 6.49 -11.43 -21.69
N MET A 65 6.37 -10.54 -22.68
CA MET A 65 7.10 -9.26 -22.69
C MET A 65 6.70 -8.37 -21.51
N LEU A 66 5.43 -8.32 -21.16
CA LEU A 66 4.92 -7.46 -20.10
C LEU A 66 5.27 -8.01 -18.71
N SER A 67 5.13 -9.31 -18.50
CA SER A 67 5.50 -9.95 -17.23
C SER A 67 7.00 -9.86 -16.92
N GLY A 68 7.83 -9.71 -17.94
CA GLY A 68 9.27 -9.46 -17.80
C GLY A 68 9.62 -8.03 -17.38
N LEU A 69 8.67 -7.08 -17.37
CA LEU A 69 8.90 -5.69 -16.98
C LEU A 69 8.70 -5.48 -15.48
N ASP A 70 7.52 -5.84 -14.97
CA ASP A 70 7.11 -5.68 -13.58
C ASP A 70 5.83 -6.50 -13.31
N PRO A 71 5.47 -6.75 -12.03
CA PRO A 71 4.30 -7.54 -11.68
C PRO A 71 2.95 -6.93 -12.07
N HIS A 72 2.89 -5.63 -12.32
CA HIS A 72 1.64 -4.89 -12.56
C HIS A 72 1.34 -4.71 -14.05
N SER A 73 2.36 -4.92 -14.90
CA SER A 73 2.21 -4.85 -16.36
C SER A 73 1.67 -6.16 -16.91
N SER A 74 0.57 -6.10 -17.67
CA SER A 74 -0.11 -7.29 -18.19
C SER A 74 -0.82 -7.03 -19.52
N TYR A 75 -1.02 -8.10 -20.31
CA TYR A 75 -1.88 -8.08 -21.47
C TYR A 75 -3.30 -8.50 -21.06
N VAL A 76 -4.29 -7.79 -21.57
CA VAL A 76 -5.71 -8.07 -21.39
C VAL A 76 -6.30 -8.31 -22.76
N ASP A 77 -6.81 -9.53 -23.02
CA ASP A 77 -7.42 -9.84 -24.30
C ASP A 77 -8.71 -9.05 -24.56
N ALA A 78 -9.19 -9.07 -25.80
CA ALA A 78 -10.36 -8.29 -26.20
C ALA A 78 -11.63 -8.62 -25.42
N ALA A 79 -11.83 -9.90 -25.06
CA ALA A 79 -12.99 -10.32 -24.31
C ALA A 79 -12.94 -9.83 -22.85
N ALA A 80 -11.80 -10.01 -22.20
CA ALA A 80 -11.55 -9.55 -20.84
C ALA A 80 -11.56 -8.01 -20.76
N PHE A 81 -10.98 -7.32 -21.76
CA PHE A 81 -10.99 -5.86 -21.81
C PHE A 81 -12.41 -5.31 -21.98
N LYS A 82 -13.20 -5.88 -22.88
CA LYS A 82 -14.61 -5.52 -23.04
C LYS A 82 -15.41 -5.77 -21.76
N ALA A 83 -15.18 -6.90 -21.10
CA ALA A 83 -15.82 -7.20 -19.82
C ALA A 83 -15.46 -6.20 -18.73
N SER A 84 -14.19 -5.74 -18.68
CA SER A 84 -13.73 -4.74 -17.71
C SER A 84 -14.30 -3.33 -17.91
N GLN A 85 -14.77 -3.02 -19.12
CA GLN A 85 -15.41 -1.74 -19.45
C GLN A 85 -16.90 -1.70 -19.09
N THR A 86 -17.51 -2.87 -18.86
CA THR A 86 -18.88 -2.93 -18.39
C THR A 86 -18.89 -2.55 -16.92
N PRO A 87 -19.69 -1.56 -16.49
CA PRO A 87 -19.83 -1.24 -15.08
C PRO A 87 -20.14 -2.53 -14.32
N ALA A 88 -19.38 -2.78 -13.25
CA ALA A 88 -19.72 -3.87 -12.35
C ALA A 88 -21.17 -3.63 -11.89
N ASN A 89 -22.04 -4.59 -12.16
CA ASN A 89 -23.36 -4.54 -11.56
C ASN A 89 -23.16 -4.50 -10.04
N ASP A 90 -24.02 -3.77 -9.33
CA ASP A 90 -24.03 -3.76 -7.86
C ASP A 90 -24.11 -5.16 -7.24
N ASP A 91 -24.45 -6.16 -8.05
CA ASP A 91 -24.53 -7.60 -7.70
C ASP A 91 -23.24 -8.37 -8.00
N ALA A 92 -22.13 -7.72 -8.43
CA ALA A 92 -20.87 -8.42 -8.67
C ALA A 92 -20.35 -9.02 -7.35
N ALA A 93 -20.39 -10.34 -7.27
CA ALA A 93 -19.90 -11.05 -6.10
C ALA A 93 -18.36 -11.13 -6.16
N MET A 94 -17.73 -10.80 -5.06
CA MET A 94 -16.27 -10.79 -4.94
C MET A 94 -15.85 -11.50 -3.65
N LEU A 95 -14.60 -11.94 -3.59
CA LEU A 95 -13.99 -12.41 -2.34
C LEU A 95 -13.51 -11.26 -1.47
N GLY A 96 -13.21 -10.10 -2.09
CA GLY A 96 -12.68 -8.91 -1.41
C GLY A 96 -11.23 -9.08 -0.99
N LEU A 97 -10.38 -9.48 -1.93
CA LEU A 97 -8.94 -9.63 -1.76
C LEU A 97 -8.18 -8.71 -2.71
N ALA A 98 -7.35 -7.85 -2.16
CA ALA A 98 -6.29 -7.20 -2.91
C ALA A 98 -5.02 -8.05 -2.81
N VAL A 99 -4.45 -8.43 -3.97
CA VAL A 99 -3.28 -9.31 -4.06
C VAL A 99 -2.18 -8.69 -4.90
N THR A 100 -0.96 -9.19 -4.73
CA THR A 100 0.21 -8.84 -5.54
C THR A 100 1.13 -10.04 -5.69
N ILE A 101 2.10 -9.95 -6.62
CA ILE A 101 3.19 -10.92 -6.71
C ILE A 101 4.45 -10.29 -6.10
N GLN A 102 4.93 -10.87 -5.00
CA GLN A 102 6.16 -10.46 -4.34
C GLN A 102 7.11 -11.65 -4.22
N ASN A 103 8.35 -11.50 -4.70
CA ASN A 103 9.35 -12.58 -4.71
C ASN A 103 8.84 -13.88 -5.39
N GLY A 104 8.03 -13.77 -6.44
CA GLY A 104 7.43 -14.91 -7.15
C GLY A 104 6.30 -15.62 -6.41
N GLN A 105 5.79 -15.05 -5.32
CA GLN A 105 4.67 -15.58 -4.55
C GLN A 105 3.45 -14.66 -4.66
N LEU A 106 2.27 -15.25 -4.82
CA LEU A 106 1.01 -14.51 -4.73
C LEU A 106 0.71 -14.20 -3.26
N GLN A 107 0.72 -12.91 -2.91
CA GLN A 107 0.57 -12.43 -1.55
C GLN A 107 -0.64 -11.51 -1.42
N VAL A 108 -1.33 -11.62 -0.29
CA VAL A 108 -2.43 -10.71 0.08
C VAL A 108 -1.87 -9.38 0.54
N ILE A 109 -2.21 -8.30 -0.16
CA ILE A 109 -1.96 -6.93 0.30
C ILE A 109 -2.90 -6.64 1.47
N SER A 110 -4.21 -6.85 1.23
CA SER A 110 -5.25 -6.61 2.22
C SER A 110 -6.56 -7.30 1.83
N PRO A 111 -7.31 -7.87 2.78
CA PRO A 111 -8.73 -8.14 2.61
C PRO A 111 -9.52 -6.83 2.74
N GLU A 112 -10.59 -6.67 1.97
CA GLU A 112 -11.48 -5.52 2.04
C GLU A 112 -12.43 -5.61 3.24
N ASP A 113 -12.72 -4.49 3.88
CA ASP A 113 -13.57 -4.45 5.08
C ASP A 113 -14.96 -5.05 4.81
N GLY A 114 -15.39 -5.99 5.67
CA GLY A 114 -16.67 -6.66 5.56
C GLY A 114 -16.81 -7.70 4.43
N SER A 115 -15.74 -7.94 3.67
CA SER A 115 -15.70 -8.93 2.60
C SER A 115 -15.75 -10.38 3.12
N PRO A 116 -16.05 -11.36 2.26
CA PRO A 116 -15.90 -12.78 2.60
C PRO A 116 -14.49 -13.12 3.09
N ALA A 117 -13.45 -12.59 2.46
CA ALA A 117 -12.06 -12.80 2.85
C ALA A 117 -11.74 -12.26 4.24
N ALA A 118 -12.22 -11.03 4.55
CA ALA A 118 -12.04 -10.43 5.87
C ALA A 118 -12.74 -11.26 6.96
N ARG A 119 -13.98 -11.68 6.72
CA ARG A 119 -14.73 -12.52 7.66
C ARG A 119 -14.13 -13.91 7.88
N ALA A 120 -13.41 -14.41 6.89
CA ALA A 120 -12.68 -15.67 6.97
C ALA A 120 -11.33 -15.57 7.70
N GLY A 121 -10.93 -14.37 8.14
CA GLY A 121 -9.71 -14.13 8.90
C GLY A 121 -8.45 -14.06 8.06
N ILE A 122 -8.55 -13.82 6.74
CA ILE A 122 -7.40 -13.56 5.87
C ILE A 122 -6.77 -12.22 6.28
N ARG A 123 -5.43 -12.15 6.24
CA ARG A 123 -4.65 -11.00 6.74
C ARG A 123 -3.67 -10.48 5.70
N PRO A 124 -3.27 -9.21 5.78
CA PRO A 124 -2.13 -8.71 5.01
C PRO A 124 -0.89 -9.57 5.22
N GLY A 125 -0.19 -9.88 4.12
CA GLY A 125 1.01 -10.71 4.12
C GLY A 125 0.76 -12.22 3.98
N ASP A 126 -0.49 -12.70 3.97
CA ASP A 126 -0.79 -14.10 3.69
C ASP A 126 -0.33 -14.50 2.30
N VAL A 127 0.25 -15.70 2.17
CA VAL A 127 0.74 -16.23 0.90
C VAL A 127 -0.24 -17.27 0.38
N ILE A 128 -0.74 -17.08 -0.85
CA ILE A 128 -1.64 -18.01 -1.54
C ILE A 128 -0.79 -18.96 -2.38
N PHE A 129 -0.95 -20.25 -2.18
CA PHE A 129 -0.24 -21.31 -2.91
C PHE A 129 -1.06 -21.92 -4.05
N SER A 130 -2.38 -22.01 -3.87
CA SER A 130 -3.28 -22.51 -4.91
C SER A 130 -4.64 -21.85 -4.84
N ILE A 131 -5.31 -21.78 -6.00
CA ILE A 131 -6.70 -21.37 -6.18
C ILE A 131 -7.41 -22.55 -6.85
N ASP A 132 -8.49 -23.06 -6.23
CA ASP A 132 -9.25 -24.24 -6.71
C ASP A 132 -8.35 -25.46 -6.99
N LYS A 133 -7.35 -25.69 -6.10
CA LYS A 133 -6.33 -26.74 -6.19
C LYS A 133 -5.32 -26.55 -7.33
N GLU A 134 -5.42 -25.50 -8.12
CA GLU A 134 -4.44 -25.17 -9.14
C GLU A 134 -3.32 -24.29 -8.53
N PRO A 135 -2.05 -24.68 -8.66
CA PRO A 135 -0.92 -23.89 -8.17
C PRO A 135 -0.87 -22.51 -8.82
N VAL A 136 -0.43 -21.48 -8.06
CA VAL A 136 -0.40 -20.09 -8.53
C VAL A 136 1.00 -19.58 -8.91
N TYR A 137 2.05 -20.38 -8.76
CA TYR A 137 3.44 -19.93 -8.94
C TYR A 137 3.79 -19.49 -10.37
N ASP A 138 3.05 -19.97 -11.38
CA ASP A 138 3.26 -19.61 -12.80
C ASP A 138 2.26 -18.56 -13.29
N LEU A 139 1.34 -18.09 -12.44
CA LEU A 139 0.34 -17.11 -12.84
C LEU A 139 0.91 -15.70 -12.82
N THR A 140 0.50 -14.91 -13.80
CA THR A 140 0.64 -13.45 -13.72
C THR A 140 -0.36 -12.89 -12.70
N LEU A 141 -0.12 -11.69 -12.21
CA LEU A 141 -1.05 -11.03 -11.27
C LEU A 141 -2.47 -10.93 -11.85
N GLY A 142 -2.58 -10.57 -13.13
CA GLY A 142 -3.87 -10.45 -13.81
C GLY A 142 -4.63 -11.78 -13.90
N GLU A 143 -3.94 -12.89 -14.16
CA GLU A 143 -4.53 -14.24 -14.17
C GLU A 143 -4.97 -14.67 -12.77
N ALA A 144 -4.17 -14.37 -11.74
CA ALA A 144 -4.54 -14.63 -10.36
C ALA A 144 -5.77 -13.81 -9.94
N GLU A 145 -5.81 -12.51 -10.26
CA GLU A 145 -6.98 -11.65 -10.03
C GLU A 145 -8.24 -12.20 -10.76
N GLN A 146 -8.06 -12.71 -11.98
CA GLN A 146 -9.17 -13.27 -12.75
C GLN A 146 -9.70 -14.56 -12.11
N LYS A 147 -8.83 -15.45 -11.63
CA LYS A 147 -9.20 -16.69 -10.93
C LYS A 147 -9.88 -16.43 -9.58
N LEU A 148 -9.55 -15.31 -8.92
CA LEU A 148 -10.20 -14.88 -7.67
C LEU A 148 -11.59 -14.26 -7.88
N ARG A 149 -12.04 -14.10 -9.14
CA ARG A 149 -13.40 -13.65 -9.48
C ARG A 149 -14.30 -14.85 -9.74
N GLY A 150 -15.56 -14.72 -9.36
CA GLY A 150 -16.55 -15.76 -9.61
C GLY A 150 -17.98 -15.22 -9.59
N PRO A 151 -18.95 -16.00 -10.12
CA PRO A 151 -20.35 -15.64 -10.04
C PRO A 151 -20.85 -15.67 -8.60
N ALA A 152 -21.88 -14.86 -8.32
CA ALA A 152 -22.51 -14.82 -6.99
C ALA A 152 -22.94 -16.22 -6.53
N GLY A 153 -22.56 -16.57 -5.31
CA GLY A 153 -22.88 -17.87 -4.71
C GLY A 153 -21.93 -19.01 -5.04
N SER A 154 -20.97 -18.82 -6.00
CA SER A 154 -19.91 -19.81 -6.23
C SER A 154 -18.92 -19.83 -5.06
N GLU A 155 -18.20 -20.94 -4.93
CA GLU A 155 -17.17 -21.14 -3.92
C GLU A 155 -15.81 -21.24 -4.59
N THR A 156 -14.78 -20.68 -3.96
CA THR A 156 -13.38 -20.80 -4.36
C THR A 156 -12.57 -21.33 -3.18
N GLN A 157 -11.79 -22.37 -3.42
CA GLN A 157 -10.87 -22.94 -2.44
C GLN A 157 -9.51 -22.26 -2.57
N LEU A 158 -9.05 -21.65 -1.48
CA LEU A 158 -7.71 -21.10 -1.39
C LEU A 158 -6.86 -21.97 -0.47
N THR A 159 -5.66 -22.38 -0.91
CA THR A 159 -4.64 -22.89 0.00
C THR A 159 -3.72 -21.72 0.33
N LEU A 160 -3.74 -21.26 1.57
CA LEU A 160 -2.94 -20.11 2.00
C LEU A 160 -2.15 -20.41 3.28
N ARG A 161 -1.10 -19.63 3.50
CA ARG A 161 -0.27 -19.67 4.70
C ARG A 161 -0.28 -18.34 5.41
N HIS A 162 -0.55 -18.38 6.69
CA HIS A 162 -0.48 -17.22 7.58
C HIS A 162 0.91 -17.15 8.24
N GLY A 163 1.71 -16.14 7.94
CA GLY A 163 3.05 -15.98 8.50
C GLY A 163 3.92 -17.25 8.36
N THR A 164 4.32 -17.84 9.48
CA THR A 164 5.13 -19.06 9.56
C THR A 164 4.31 -20.35 9.80
N GLU A 165 2.98 -20.25 9.80
CA GLU A 165 2.09 -21.38 10.00
C GLU A 165 2.15 -22.35 8.81
N LYS A 166 1.58 -23.56 8.97
CA LYS A 166 1.44 -24.49 7.85
C LYS A 166 0.34 -24.02 6.92
N PRO A 167 0.50 -24.22 5.58
CA PRO A 167 -0.59 -23.95 4.65
C PRO A 167 -1.87 -24.67 5.04
N ALA A 168 -2.99 -23.97 4.93
CA ALA A 168 -4.32 -24.48 5.21
C ALA A 168 -5.28 -24.14 4.08
N ASP A 169 -6.26 -25.03 3.87
CA ASP A 169 -7.31 -24.82 2.89
C ASP A 169 -8.45 -24.01 3.51
N LEU A 170 -8.90 -23.02 2.77
CA LEU A 170 -9.99 -22.14 3.14
C LEU A 170 -11.01 -22.08 1.99
N MET A 171 -12.27 -22.38 2.28
CA MET A 171 -13.37 -22.21 1.31
C MET A 171 -13.98 -20.84 1.48
N LEU A 172 -14.02 -20.06 0.41
CA LEU A 172 -14.62 -18.74 0.36
C LEU A 172 -15.79 -18.73 -0.61
N LYS A 173 -16.89 -18.12 -0.22
CA LYS A 173 -18.05 -17.94 -1.07
C LYS A 173 -18.06 -16.55 -1.68
N HIS A 174 -18.29 -16.46 -2.99
CA HIS A 174 -18.48 -15.18 -3.66
C HIS A 174 -19.84 -14.59 -3.26
N GLU A 175 -19.80 -13.46 -2.56
CA GLU A 175 -21.00 -12.78 -2.09
C GLU A 175 -20.99 -11.32 -2.56
N PRO A 176 -22.16 -10.76 -2.93
CA PRO A 176 -22.27 -9.34 -3.11
C PRO A 176 -22.08 -8.67 -1.74
N TYR A 177 -21.15 -7.74 -1.65
CA TYR A 177 -20.99 -6.87 -0.49
C TYR A 177 -20.70 -5.44 -0.95
N LYS A 178 -21.14 -4.49 -0.17
CA LYS A 178 -20.88 -3.08 -0.44
C LYS A 178 -19.76 -2.60 0.47
N LEU A 179 -18.62 -2.29 -0.12
CA LEU A 179 -17.54 -1.66 0.62
C LEU A 179 -17.99 -0.27 1.09
N GLN A 180 -17.98 -0.04 2.39
CA GLN A 180 -18.11 1.30 2.94
C GLN A 180 -16.73 1.94 2.96
N THR A 181 -16.42 2.74 1.93
CA THR A 181 -15.11 3.37 1.80
C THR A 181 -14.79 4.33 2.93
N VAL A 182 -15.80 4.94 3.56
CA VAL A 182 -15.62 5.87 4.69
C VAL A 182 -16.62 5.58 5.79
N VAL A 183 -16.11 5.41 7.01
CA VAL A 183 -16.92 5.24 8.24
C VAL A 183 -16.40 6.21 9.31
N GLY A 184 -17.30 7.07 9.82
CA GLY A 184 -17.00 8.03 10.89
C GLY A 184 -17.65 7.66 12.22
N ARG A 185 -16.92 7.80 13.34
CA ARG A 185 -17.47 7.66 14.69
C ARG A 185 -16.74 8.51 15.71
N VAL A 186 -17.39 8.77 16.83
CA VAL A 186 -16.77 9.44 17.99
C VAL A 186 -15.95 8.42 18.78
N GLU A 187 -14.68 8.74 19.04
CA GLU A 187 -13.79 7.93 19.85
C GLU A 187 -13.42 8.67 21.14
N GLY A 188 -13.44 7.95 22.27
CA GLY A 188 -13.10 8.54 23.57
C GLY A 188 -13.90 9.80 23.98
N GLY A 189 -15.00 10.09 23.30
CA GLY A 189 -15.91 11.22 23.57
C GLY A 189 -15.44 12.58 23.04
N ASN A 190 -14.22 12.71 22.54
CA ASN A 190 -13.61 13.98 22.12
C ASN A 190 -12.71 13.88 20.88
N VAL A 191 -12.59 12.71 20.25
CA VAL A 191 -11.81 12.47 19.03
C VAL A 191 -12.74 12.06 17.90
N GLY A 192 -12.54 12.61 16.71
CA GLY A 192 -13.19 12.16 15.49
C GLY A 192 -12.39 11.03 14.85
N TYR A 193 -12.92 9.81 14.83
CA TYR A 193 -12.30 8.69 14.12
C TYR A 193 -12.96 8.52 12.75
N ILE A 194 -12.13 8.40 11.68
CA ILE A 194 -12.56 8.23 10.29
C ILE A 194 -11.75 7.08 9.70
N ARG A 195 -12.41 5.96 9.46
CA ARG A 195 -11.87 4.82 8.69
C ARG A 195 -12.02 5.11 7.21
N ILE A 196 -10.92 4.93 6.45
CA ILE A 196 -10.89 5.05 4.98
C ILE A 196 -10.40 3.70 4.45
N ALA A 197 -11.33 2.88 3.96
CA ALA A 197 -11.02 1.52 3.51
C ALA A 197 -10.58 1.44 2.04
N GLY A 198 -10.79 2.50 1.25
CA GLY A 198 -10.40 2.58 -0.16
C GLY A 198 -10.69 3.96 -0.72
N PHE A 199 -10.34 4.19 -2.00
CA PHE A 199 -10.53 5.47 -2.68
C PHE A 199 -11.36 5.28 -3.95
N ASP A 200 -12.52 5.91 -3.99
CA ASP A 200 -13.43 6.01 -5.13
C ASP A 200 -13.86 7.45 -5.38
N GLY A 201 -14.69 7.69 -6.39
CA GLY A 201 -15.16 9.03 -6.73
C GLY A 201 -16.02 9.69 -5.65
N GLY A 202 -16.53 8.95 -4.68
CA GLY A 202 -17.36 9.45 -3.57
C GLY A 202 -16.58 9.71 -2.29
N THR A 203 -15.36 9.20 -2.16
CA THR A 203 -14.60 9.16 -0.90
C THR A 203 -14.35 10.54 -0.31
N GLN A 204 -13.97 11.55 -1.12
CA GLN A 204 -13.75 12.92 -0.64
C GLN A 204 -15.01 13.52 -0.02
N ALA A 205 -16.15 13.39 -0.71
CA ALA A 205 -17.42 13.90 -0.22
C ALA A 205 -17.86 13.19 1.07
N ALA A 206 -17.66 11.88 1.15
CA ALA A 206 -17.97 11.08 2.34
C ALA A 206 -17.11 11.50 3.55
N ILE A 207 -15.81 11.77 3.34
CA ILE A 207 -14.92 12.29 4.39
C ILE A 207 -15.38 13.67 4.86
N ALA A 208 -15.72 14.59 3.94
CA ALA A 208 -16.20 15.91 4.30
C ALA A 208 -17.48 15.84 5.15
N ALA A 209 -18.42 14.97 4.76
CA ALA A 209 -19.64 14.72 5.51
C ALA A 209 -19.35 14.12 6.90
N ALA A 210 -18.43 13.15 7.00
CA ALA A 210 -18.02 12.54 8.25
C ALA A 210 -17.36 13.57 9.19
N VAL A 211 -16.46 14.41 8.68
CA VAL A 211 -15.84 15.48 9.48
C VAL A 211 -16.88 16.47 10.00
N GLN A 212 -17.84 16.86 9.17
CA GLN A 212 -18.91 17.76 9.57
C GLN A 212 -19.81 17.15 10.65
N ASP A 213 -20.24 15.91 10.48
CA ASP A 213 -21.07 15.18 11.46
C ASP A 213 -20.34 15.03 12.81
N LEU A 214 -19.08 14.64 12.78
CA LEU A 214 -18.25 14.50 13.99
C LEU A 214 -18.05 15.83 14.71
N ARG A 215 -17.84 16.94 13.96
CA ARG A 215 -17.78 18.28 14.54
C ARG A 215 -19.09 18.68 15.22
N GLN A 216 -20.23 18.34 14.64
CA GLN A 216 -21.53 18.63 15.24
C GLN A 216 -21.78 17.79 16.50
N LYS A 217 -21.46 16.48 16.45
CA LYS A 217 -21.66 15.54 17.56
C LYS A 217 -20.77 15.85 18.78
N ILE A 218 -19.50 16.19 18.54
CA ILE A 218 -18.52 16.40 19.61
C ILE A 218 -18.52 17.87 20.09
N GLY A 219 -18.79 18.81 19.19
CA GLY A 219 -18.82 20.23 19.48
C GLY A 219 -17.46 20.78 19.92
N SER A 220 -17.46 21.64 20.94
CA SER A 220 -16.26 22.29 21.47
C SER A 220 -15.26 21.34 22.16
N LYS A 221 -15.64 20.10 22.41
CA LYS A 221 -14.76 19.09 23.02
C LYS A 221 -13.85 18.40 22.00
N LEU A 222 -14.02 18.64 20.71
CA LEU A 222 -13.23 18.01 19.67
C LEU A 222 -11.77 18.47 19.73
N ILE A 223 -10.85 17.54 19.97
CA ILE A 223 -9.42 17.80 20.11
C ILE A 223 -8.61 17.43 18.86
N GLY A 224 -9.15 16.63 17.96
CA GLY A 224 -8.46 16.20 16.74
C GLY A 224 -9.16 15.06 16.04
N PHE A 225 -8.55 14.60 14.95
CA PHE A 225 -9.07 13.49 14.15
C PHE A 225 -8.03 12.38 13.99
N ILE A 226 -8.52 11.15 13.89
CA ILE A 226 -7.75 9.97 13.49
C ILE A 226 -8.25 9.54 12.11
N LEU A 227 -7.35 9.48 11.14
CA LEU A 227 -7.60 8.91 9.81
C LEU A 227 -7.00 7.51 9.79
N ASP A 228 -7.84 6.47 9.71
CA ASP A 228 -7.37 5.09 9.71
C ASP A 228 -7.26 4.55 8.28
N LEU A 229 -6.03 4.40 7.81
CA LEU A 229 -5.65 3.86 6.51
C LEU A 229 -5.10 2.42 6.59
N ARG A 230 -5.18 1.78 7.74
CA ARG A 230 -4.72 0.39 7.87
C ARG A 230 -5.53 -0.52 6.95
N ASN A 231 -4.89 -1.51 6.33
CA ASN A 231 -5.53 -2.41 5.38
C ASN A 231 -6.30 -1.69 4.25
N ASN A 232 -5.85 -0.51 3.85
CA ASN A 232 -6.36 0.19 2.67
C ASN A 232 -5.44 -0.11 1.48
N PRO A 233 -5.88 -0.90 0.48
CA PRO A 233 -5.05 -1.30 -0.64
C PRO A 233 -4.91 -0.21 -1.72
N GLY A 234 -5.45 0.98 -1.51
CA GLY A 234 -5.46 2.06 -2.49
C GLY A 234 -6.80 2.26 -3.17
N GLY A 235 -6.79 2.59 -4.46
CA GLY A 235 -7.99 2.84 -5.27
C GLY A 235 -7.75 3.85 -6.39
N GLY A 236 -8.63 4.85 -6.52
CA GLY A 236 -8.50 5.88 -7.54
C GLY A 236 -7.42 6.92 -7.17
N PHE A 237 -6.45 7.13 -8.06
CA PHE A 237 -5.37 8.11 -7.85
C PHE A 237 -5.90 9.52 -7.59
N ASP A 238 -6.80 10.01 -8.45
CA ASP A 238 -7.37 11.36 -8.30
C ASP A 238 -8.20 11.49 -7.02
N ALA A 239 -8.91 10.44 -6.62
CA ALA A 239 -9.67 10.41 -5.37
C ALA A 239 -8.75 10.52 -4.15
N ALA A 240 -7.62 9.82 -4.14
CA ALA A 240 -6.64 9.90 -3.07
C ALA A 240 -5.97 11.28 -3.01
N VAL A 241 -5.62 11.86 -4.17
CA VAL A 241 -5.12 13.24 -4.24
C VAL A 241 -6.13 14.20 -3.63
N ALA A 242 -7.43 14.09 -4.00
CA ALA A 242 -8.48 14.93 -3.45
C ALA A 242 -8.68 14.76 -1.94
N VAL A 243 -8.46 13.54 -1.42
CA VAL A 243 -8.50 13.28 0.03
C VAL A 243 -7.32 13.94 0.74
N ALA A 244 -6.10 13.85 0.19
CA ALA A 244 -4.94 14.52 0.76
C ALA A 244 -5.10 16.05 0.72
N ASP A 245 -5.58 16.59 -0.40
CA ASP A 245 -5.88 18.02 -0.61
C ASP A 245 -6.86 18.55 0.44
N ALA A 246 -7.86 17.77 0.80
CA ALA A 246 -8.87 18.16 1.78
C ALA A 246 -8.32 18.48 3.19
N PHE A 247 -7.09 18.06 3.50
CA PHE A 247 -6.44 18.29 4.80
C PHE A 247 -5.16 19.14 4.71
N ILE A 248 -4.66 19.46 3.51
CA ILE A 248 -3.42 20.21 3.31
C ILE A 248 -3.76 21.57 2.73
N ASP A 249 -3.54 22.64 3.51
CA ASP A 249 -3.84 24.01 3.08
C ASP A 249 -2.88 24.55 2.02
N LYS A 250 -1.63 24.09 2.03
CA LYS A 250 -0.56 24.51 1.11
C LYS A 250 0.57 23.48 1.05
N GLY A 251 1.29 23.46 -0.04
CA GLY A 251 2.41 22.56 -0.30
C GLY A 251 2.11 21.56 -1.40
N ASP A 252 3.06 20.68 -1.69
CA ASP A 252 2.86 19.62 -2.66
C ASP A 252 2.15 18.42 -2.00
N ILE A 253 1.32 17.71 -2.77
CA ILE A 253 0.66 16.47 -2.36
C ILE A 253 1.50 15.28 -2.82
N VAL A 254 1.95 15.29 -4.08
CA VAL A 254 2.63 14.15 -4.68
C VAL A 254 3.53 14.58 -5.83
N VAL A 255 4.62 13.84 -6.03
CA VAL A 255 5.50 13.97 -7.19
C VAL A 255 5.33 12.74 -8.07
N VAL A 256 4.83 12.92 -9.29
CA VAL A 256 4.69 11.84 -10.28
C VAL A 256 5.91 11.85 -11.19
N LYS A 257 6.58 10.71 -11.31
CA LYS A 257 7.82 10.52 -12.09
C LYS A 257 7.59 9.49 -13.18
N GLY A 258 7.53 9.91 -14.44
CA GLY A 258 7.52 9.02 -15.59
C GLY A 258 8.94 8.69 -16.08
N ARG A 259 9.02 7.98 -17.22
CA ARG A 259 10.29 7.50 -17.79
C ARG A 259 11.29 8.62 -18.12
N LYS A 260 10.81 9.78 -18.58
CA LYS A 260 11.69 10.90 -18.99
C LYS A 260 11.77 11.93 -17.86
N PRO A 261 12.95 12.56 -17.62
CA PRO A 261 13.09 13.62 -16.61
C PRO A 261 12.07 14.77 -16.79
N ALA A 262 11.73 15.10 -18.05
CA ALA A 262 10.71 16.11 -18.37
C ALA A 262 9.28 15.70 -18.02
N SER A 263 9.02 14.43 -17.68
CA SER A 263 7.69 13.93 -17.28
C SER A 263 7.44 13.98 -15.77
N VAL A 264 8.33 14.62 -15.01
CA VAL A 264 8.09 14.85 -13.58
C VAL A 264 7.01 15.91 -13.42
N LYS A 265 5.93 15.53 -12.72
CA LYS A 265 4.83 16.44 -12.38
C LYS A 265 4.69 16.52 -10.88
N ARG A 266 4.44 17.72 -10.36
CA ARG A 266 4.05 17.96 -8.98
C ARG A 266 2.59 18.34 -8.94
N ILE A 267 1.86 17.76 -8.01
CA ILE A 267 0.47 18.14 -7.73
C ILE A 267 0.51 18.82 -6.38
N SER A 268 0.09 20.09 -6.36
CA SER A 268 0.08 20.93 -5.17
C SER A 268 -1.32 21.03 -4.59
N ALA A 269 -1.40 21.29 -3.30
CA ALA A 269 -2.65 21.47 -2.57
C ALA A 269 -3.35 22.78 -2.96
N THR A 270 -4.67 22.74 -2.90
CA THR A 270 -5.52 23.93 -2.96
C THR A 270 -5.82 24.42 -1.54
N PRO A 271 -5.96 25.76 -1.32
CA PRO A 271 -6.23 26.29 0.02
C PRO A 271 -7.50 25.68 0.63
N GLY A 272 -7.36 25.12 1.83
CA GLY A 272 -8.45 24.53 2.60
C GLY A 272 -7.95 23.41 3.53
N ASP A 273 -8.57 23.29 4.71
CA ASP A 273 -8.31 22.23 5.67
C ASP A 273 -9.60 21.86 6.38
N LEU A 274 -10.14 20.68 6.07
CA LEU A 274 -11.37 20.17 6.71
C LEU A 274 -11.24 20.07 8.23
N ALA A 275 -10.05 19.74 8.74
CA ALA A 275 -9.80 19.68 10.17
C ALA A 275 -9.60 21.06 10.81
N LYS A 276 -9.50 22.15 10.01
CA LYS A 276 -9.33 23.53 10.48
C LYS A 276 -8.21 23.70 11.50
N GLY A 277 -7.05 23.11 11.18
CA GLY A 277 -5.86 23.16 12.02
C GLY A 277 -5.86 22.24 13.25
N LEU A 278 -6.94 21.50 13.51
CA LEU A 278 -6.92 20.50 14.59
C LEU A 278 -5.89 19.40 14.28
N PRO A 279 -5.24 18.85 15.32
CA PRO A 279 -4.29 17.75 15.17
C PRO A 279 -4.88 16.55 14.41
N LEU A 280 -4.04 15.93 13.58
CA LEU A 280 -4.36 14.68 12.88
C LEU A 280 -3.36 13.59 13.27
N VAL A 281 -3.86 12.37 13.44
CA VAL A 281 -3.07 11.15 13.48
C VAL A 281 -3.53 10.25 12.36
N VAL A 282 -2.61 9.66 11.63
CA VAL A 282 -2.89 8.68 10.56
C VAL A 282 -2.43 7.32 11.02
N LEU A 283 -3.35 6.35 11.06
CA LEU A 283 -3.02 4.96 11.36
C LEU A 283 -2.64 4.23 10.07
N VAL A 284 -1.50 3.55 10.10
CA VAL A 284 -0.95 2.82 8.95
C VAL A 284 -0.42 1.44 9.37
N ASN A 285 -0.41 0.48 8.42
CA ASN A 285 0.19 -0.85 8.61
C ASN A 285 0.67 -1.46 7.29
N GLY A 286 1.16 -2.69 7.31
CA GLY A 286 1.62 -3.41 6.12
C GLY A 286 0.56 -3.65 5.04
N GLY A 287 -0.72 -3.48 5.35
CA GLY A 287 -1.82 -3.49 4.37
C GLY A 287 -2.20 -2.11 3.83
N THR A 288 -1.52 -1.04 4.28
CA THR A 288 -1.63 0.31 3.72
C THR A 288 -0.76 0.37 2.47
N ALA A 289 -1.37 0.44 1.27
CA ALA A 289 -0.66 0.33 0.00
C ALA A 289 -1.08 1.40 -1.00
N ARG A 290 -0.26 1.61 -2.02
CA ARG A 290 -0.56 2.42 -3.21
C ARG A 290 -1.06 3.83 -2.87
N GLU A 291 -2.27 4.19 -3.28
CA GLU A 291 -2.83 5.52 -3.06
C GLU A 291 -3.04 5.84 -1.56
N ALA A 292 -3.16 4.83 -0.69
CA ALA A 292 -3.17 5.06 0.76
C ALA A 292 -1.80 5.53 1.27
N GLU A 293 -0.71 5.05 0.65
CA GLU A 293 0.65 5.54 0.93
C GLU A 293 0.87 6.96 0.38
N LEU A 294 0.22 7.30 -0.76
CA LEU A 294 0.22 8.67 -1.25
C LEU A 294 -0.37 9.63 -0.21
N VAL A 295 -1.58 9.32 0.30
CA VAL A 295 -2.25 10.16 1.30
C VAL A 295 -1.42 10.25 2.59
N ALA A 296 -0.96 9.12 3.11
CA ALA A 296 -0.13 9.08 4.32
C ALA A 296 1.16 9.90 4.15
N GLY A 297 1.89 9.68 3.05
CA GLY A 297 3.15 10.38 2.75
C GLY A 297 2.97 11.88 2.51
N ALA A 298 1.85 12.29 1.88
CA ALA A 298 1.51 13.69 1.69
C ALA A 298 1.29 14.39 3.04
N LEU A 299 0.52 13.78 3.93
CA LEU A 299 0.23 14.34 5.26
C LEU A 299 1.46 14.37 6.15
N GLN A 300 2.32 13.35 6.07
CA GLN A 300 3.58 13.26 6.82
C GLN A 300 4.58 14.34 6.37
N ASP A 301 4.87 14.43 5.08
CA ASP A 301 5.88 15.35 4.53
C ASP A 301 5.48 16.82 4.72
N ASN A 302 4.20 17.13 4.70
CA ASN A 302 3.69 18.48 5.00
C ASN A 302 3.56 18.76 6.50
N HIS A 303 4.00 17.83 7.36
CA HIS A 303 3.86 17.92 8.83
C HIS A 303 2.40 18.18 9.27
N ARG A 304 1.45 17.69 8.46
CA ARG A 304 0.03 17.88 8.73
C ARG A 304 -0.52 16.84 9.69
N ALA A 305 0.05 15.63 9.66
CA ALA A 305 -0.35 14.55 10.55
C ALA A 305 0.86 13.79 11.07
N VAL A 306 0.67 13.11 12.20
CA VAL A 306 1.60 12.13 12.76
C VAL A 306 1.18 10.74 12.26
N LEU A 307 2.06 10.02 11.59
CA LEU A 307 1.84 8.63 11.21
C LEU A 307 2.14 7.71 12.40
N LEU A 308 1.19 6.84 12.72
CA LEU A 308 1.30 5.89 13.81
C LEU A 308 0.96 4.47 13.34
N GLY A 309 1.74 3.49 13.75
CA GLY A 309 1.49 2.09 13.42
C GLY A 309 2.74 1.33 12.98
N SER A 310 2.65 0.57 11.91
CA SER A 310 3.79 -0.16 11.34
C SER A 310 4.08 0.30 9.90
N LYS A 311 5.23 -0.10 9.39
CA LYS A 311 5.69 0.20 8.04
C LYS A 311 4.64 -0.19 7.00
N THR A 312 4.44 0.66 5.97
CA THR A 312 3.47 0.43 4.90
C THR A 312 4.01 -0.52 3.83
N PHE A 313 3.17 -0.91 2.89
CA PHE A 313 3.45 -1.96 1.91
C PHE A 313 4.59 -1.62 0.94
N GLY A 314 4.57 -0.43 0.35
CA GLY A 314 5.63 0.01 -0.56
C GLY A 314 5.33 -0.18 -2.04
N GLU A 315 4.15 0.18 -2.50
CA GLU A 315 3.78 0.18 -3.92
C GLU A 315 3.41 1.58 -4.38
N SER A 316 4.12 2.11 -5.39
CA SER A 316 3.84 3.45 -5.94
C SER A 316 3.70 3.45 -7.46
N SER A 317 3.44 2.31 -8.06
CA SER A 317 3.28 2.14 -9.51
C SER A 317 1.99 2.78 -10.01
N ILE A 318 2.09 3.58 -11.08
CA ILE A 318 0.93 4.12 -11.81
C ILE A 318 0.80 3.33 -13.11
N VAL A 319 -0.28 2.57 -13.21
CA VAL A 319 -0.58 1.71 -14.35
C VAL A 319 -1.52 2.43 -15.29
N SER A 320 -1.13 2.54 -16.57
CA SER A 320 -1.97 3.04 -17.65
C SER A 320 -2.55 1.89 -18.44
N VAL A 321 -3.82 1.99 -18.81
CA VAL A 321 -4.49 1.05 -19.71
C VAL A 321 -4.41 1.60 -21.13
N ILE A 322 -3.75 0.89 -22.02
CA ILE A 322 -3.50 1.29 -23.41
C ILE A 322 -4.23 0.32 -24.33
N PRO A 323 -5.35 0.74 -24.98
CA PRO A 323 -6.06 -0.11 -25.92
C PRO A 323 -5.19 -0.48 -27.14
N LEU A 324 -5.37 -1.71 -27.61
CA LEU A 324 -4.72 -2.24 -28.81
C LEU A 324 -5.71 -2.38 -29.97
N ALA A 325 -5.16 -2.51 -31.19
CA ALA A 325 -5.95 -2.59 -32.41
C ALA A 325 -6.79 -3.86 -32.55
N ASP A 326 -6.42 -4.93 -31.85
CA ASP A 326 -7.14 -6.21 -31.78
C ASP A 326 -8.36 -6.18 -30.83
N GLY A 327 -8.61 -5.02 -30.19
CA GLY A 327 -9.66 -4.85 -29.19
C GLY A 327 -9.25 -5.22 -27.77
N GLY A 328 -8.04 -5.73 -27.57
CA GLY A 328 -7.42 -5.94 -26.26
C GLY A 328 -6.80 -4.68 -25.70
N ALA A 329 -6.08 -4.79 -24.59
CA ALA A 329 -5.35 -3.70 -23.97
C ALA A 329 -4.06 -4.15 -23.30
N ILE A 330 -3.14 -3.21 -23.15
CA ILE A 330 -1.96 -3.35 -22.29
C ILE A 330 -2.19 -2.55 -21.01
N ARG A 331 -2.08 -3.20 -19.87
CA ARG A 331 -1.85 -2.54 -18.58
C ARG A 331 -0.33 -2.36 -18.47
N LEU A 332 0.14 -1.14 -18.37
CA LEU A 332 1.58 -0.85 -18.36
C LEU A 332 1.90 0.14 -17.25
N THR A 333 2.90 -0.15 -16.45
CA THR A 333 3.46 0.80 -15.49
C THR A 333 4.18 1.91 -16.24
N THR A 334 3.58 3.11 -16.27
CA THR A 334 4.07 4.25 -17.03
C THR A 334 4.73 5.32 -16.17
N ALA A 335 4.43 5.32 -14.86
CA ALA A 335 5.00 6.26 -13.90
C ALA A 335 5.05 5.63 -12.50
N ARG A 336 5.74 6.31 -11.59
CA ARG A 336 5.69 6.07 -10.14
C ARG A 336 5.43 7.39 -9.45
N PHE A 337 4.79 7.33 -8.30
CA PHE A 337 4.70 8.50 -7.44
C PHE A 337 5.68 8.42 -6.28
N ALA A 338 6.08 9.58 -5.80
CA ALA A 338 6.91 9.78 -4.62
C ALA A 338 6.23 10.80 -3.72
N THR A 339 6.63 10.84 -2.47
CA THR A 339 6.10 11.83 -1.51
C THR A 339 6.45 13.26 -1.94
N PRO A 340 5.83 14.30 -1.37
CA PRO A 340 6.16 15.72 -1.64
C PRO A 340 7.64 16.05 -1.59
N LEU A 341 8.35 15.51 -0.60
CA LEU A 341 9.82 15.68 -0.45
C LEU A 341 10.63 14.79 -1.39
N GLY A 342 9.97 14.01 -2.25
CA GLY A 342 10.62 13.17 -3.26
C GLY A 342 11.10 11.82 -2.75
N ARG A 343 10.70 11.39 -1.55
CA ARG A 343 11.00 10.05 -1.02
C ARG A 343 10.35 8.99 -1.90
N GLU A 344 11.14 8.01 -2.32
CA GLU A 344 10.66 6.86 -3.10
C GLU A 344 9.97 5.86 -2.18
N ILE A 345 8.73 5.51 -2.50
CA ILE A 345 7.90 4.56 -1.76
C ILE A 345 8.10 3.13 -2.30
N GLN A 346 8.28 2.99 -3.63
CA GLN A 346 8.36 1.68 -4.29
C GLN A 346 9.39 0.76 -3.65
N GLY A 347 8.95 -0.42 -3.19
CA GLY A 347 9.77 -1.44 -2.54
C GLY A 347 10.29 -1.05 -1.14
N LYS A 348 9.92 0.13 -0.63
CA LYS A 348 10.40 0.64 0.67
C LYS A 348 9.27 0.87 1.66
N GLY A 349 8.10 1.32 1.20
CA GLY A 349 7.03 1.80 2.06
C GLY A 349 7.36 3.09 2.80
N LEU A 350 6.45 3.51 3.66
CA LEU A 350 6.60 4.63 4.58
C LEU A 350 6.85 4.09 5.99
N ASP A 351 7.84 4.66 6.67
CA ASP A 351 8.03 4.42 8.09
C ASP A 351 7.12 5.35 8.87
N PRO A 352 6.36 4.86 9.87
CA PRO A 352 5.56 5.70 10.73
C PRO A 352 6.46 6.57 11.63
N ASP A 353 5.96 7.75 12.03
CA ASP A 353 6.65 8.63 12.99
C ASP A 353 6.67 7.99 14.38
N LEU A 354 5.60 7.26 14.73
CA LEU A 354 5.46 6.49 15.96
C LEU A 354 5.20 5.02 15.61
N ALA A 355 6.23 4.20 15.74
CA ALA A 355 6.12 2.77 15.51
C ALA A 355 5.38 2.11 16.68
N VAL A 356 4.25 1.47 16.37
CA VAL A 356 3.43 0.69 17.30
C VAL A 356 3.30 -0.71 16.75
N THR A 357 4.01 -1.63 17.37
CA THR A 357 3.90 -3.06 17.10
C THR A 357 2.74 -3.63 17.94
N SER A 358 1.80 -4.31 17.29
CA SER A 358 0.81 -5.12 18.01
C SER A 358 1.56 -6.30 18.66
N LEU A 359 2.05 -6.09 19.84
CA LEU A 359 2.51 -7.19 20.68
C LEU A 359 1.24 -7.88 21.17
N LYS A 360 0.96 -9.11 20.72
CA LYS A 360 0.21 -10.05 21.55
C LYS A 360 1.08 -10.29 22.78
N LEU A 361 0.93 -9.44 23.79
CA LEU A 361 1.42 -9.75 25.12
C LEU A 361 0.69 -11.03 25.52
N ALA A 362 1.32 -12.19 25.35
CA ALA A 362 1.02 -13.30 26.22
C ALA A 362 1.14 -12.66 27.61
N ARG A 363 0.05 -12.65 28.40
CA ARG A 363 0.11 -12.26 29.80
C ARG A 363 1.15 -13.17 30.43
N LEU A 364 2.39 -12.75 30.42
CA LEU A 364 3.35 -13.18 31.40
C LEU A 364 2.67 -12.81 32.72
N ALA A 365 2.43 -13.83 33.53
CA ALA A 365 1.98 -13.61 34.90
C ALA A 365 2.79 -12.42 35.42
N GLN A 366 2.11 -11.37 35.88
CA GLN A 366 2.76 -10.18 36.41
C GLN A 366 3.67 -10.63 37.54
N GLY A 367 4.91 -10.95 37.19
CA GLY A 367 5.98 -10.98 38.15
C GLY A 367 5.99 -9.59 38.77
N GLN A 368 5.85 -9.52 40.06
CA GLN A 368 5.78 -8.27 40.81
C GLN A 368 6.87 -7.32 40.33
N LEU A 369 6.47 -6.20 39.75
CA LEU A 369 7.39 -5.13 39.38
C LEU A 369 8.12 -4.74 40.68
N ARG A 370 9.42 -5.04 40.77
CA ARG A 370 10.25 -4.63 41.90
C ARG A 370 10.18 -3.11 42.02
N ARG A 371 9.66 -2.68 43.11
CA ARG A 371 9.64 -1.25 43.52
C ARG A 371 10.91 -0.98 44.34
N GLU A 372 11.27 0.29 44.51
CA GLU A 372 12.39 0.66 45.38
C GLU A 372 12.31 0.07 46.77
N ALA A 373 11.09 -0.04 47.31
CA ALA A 373 10.82 -0.67 48.60
C ALA A 373 11.23 -2.18 48.67
N ASP A 374 11.37 -2.84 47.52
CA ASP A 374 11.72 -4.24 47.40
C ASP A 374 13.25 -4.44 47.23
N LEU A 375 14.05 -3.37 47.19
CA LEU A 375 15.49 -3.40 47.04
C LEU A 375 16.21 -3.57 48.38
N PRO A 376 17.29 -4.34 48.46
CA PRO A 376 18.12 -4.41 49.64
C PRO A 376 18.68 -3.02 50.00
N GLY A 377 18.36 -2.51 51.18
CA GLY A 377 18.79 -1.16 51.64
C GLY A 377 17.90 -0.01 51.19
N ALA A 378 16.69 -0.25 50.68
CA ALA A 378 15.72 0.79 50.34
C ALA A 378 15.45 1.72 51.53
N LEU A 379 15.39 3.02 51.23
CA LEU A 379 15.02 4.06 52.22
C LEU A 379 13.56 3.87 52.65
N LYS A 380 13.34 3.74 53.96
CA LYS A 380 12.00 3.57 54.51
C LYS A 380 11.25 4.93 54.46
N ASN A 381 10.06 4.92 53.88
CA ASN A 381 9.16 6.06 53.99
C ASN A 381 8.67 6.14 55.45
N PRO A 382 8.89 7.27 56.18
CA PRO A 382 8.49 7.40 57.57
C PRO A 382 6.99 7.31 57.79
N ASP A 383 6.17 7.48 56.71
CA ASP A 383 4.70 7.48 56.81
C ASP A 383 4.04 6.13 56.44
N GLN A 384 4.82 5.07 56.13
CA GLN A 384 4.28 3.74 55.80
C GLN A 384 4.43 2.76 56.96
N SER A 385 3.29 2.28 57.49
CA SER A 385 3.22 1.13 58.40
C SER A 385 3.51 -0.17 57.65
N ALA A 386 4.30 -1.03 58.27
CA ALA A 386 4.92 -2.24 57.73
C ALA A 386 3.93 -3.26 57.13
N GLU A 387 4.06 -3.53 55.82
CA GLU A 387 3.65 -4.81 55.18
C GLU A 387 4.88 -5.73 54.94
N LYS A 388 4.72 -7.01 55.24
CA LYS A 388 5.77 -8.02 55.22
C LYS A 388 6.16 -8.43 53.77
N PRO A 389 7.45 -8.74 53.50
CA PRO A 389 7.89 -9.23 52.21
C PRO A 389 7.50 -10.71 51.98
N SER A 390 7.09 -11.05 50.76
CA SER A 390 6.93 -12.43 50.28
C SER A 390 8.15 -12.85 49.43
N ASP A 391 8.83 -13.93 49.87
CA ASP A 391 9.92 -14.59 49.18
C ASP A 391 9.33 -15.43 48.04
N ASP A 392 9.66 -15.10 46.77
CA ASP A 392 9.81 -16.09 45.67
C ASP A 392 10.33 -15.37 44.39
N VAL A 393 11.57 -15.68 44.01
CA VAL A 393 12.18 -15.25 42.74
C VAL A 393 12.83 -16.47 42.06
N PRO A 394 12.44 -16.85 40.83
CA PRO A 394 13.21 -17.80 40.03
C PRO A 394 14.29 -17.07 39.19
N PRO A 395 15.49 -17.70 39.01
CA PRO A 395 16.58 -17.13 38.26
C PRO A 395 16.49 -17.47 36.75
N GLY A 396 16.86 -16.54 35.88
CA GLY A 396 17.27 -16.82 34.52
C GLY A 396 16.48 -16.10 33.42
N ALA A 397 16.88 -14.87 33.07
CA ALA A 397 16.51 -14.27 31.81
C ALA A 397 17.77 -14.03 30.95
N THR A 398 17.93 -14.82 29.91
CA THR A 398 18.93 -14.59 28.87
C THR A 398 18.25 -14.39 27.52
N ALA A 399 18.81 -13.42 26.77
CA ALA A 399 18.72 -13.20 25.34
C ALA A 399 17.45 -12.49 24.80
N THR A 400 17.68 -11.26 24.37
CA THR A 400 16.81 -10.47 23.47
C THR A 400 16.77 -11.14 22.10
N PRO A 401 15.59 -11.52 21.58
CA PRO A 401 15.45 -11.94 20.18
C PRO A 401 15.53 -10.73 19.25
N ALA A 402 16.06 -10.95 18.03
CA ALA A 402 16.06 -9.99 16.95
C ALA A 402 14.64 -9.50 16.63
N PRO A 403 14.48 -8.30 16.05
CA PRO A 403 13.15 -7.75 15.72
C PRO A 403 12.44 -8.69 14.75
N GLN A 404 11.40 -9.37 15.21
CA GLN A 404 10.45 -10.05 14.35
C GLN A 404 9.56 -8.99 13.72
N GLU A 405 9.33 -9.10 12.40
CA GLU A 405 8.32 -8.31 11.72
C GLU A 405 7.00 -8.37 12.49
N ALA A 406 6.41 -7.19 12.70
CA ALA A 406 5.18 -7.09 13.47
C ALA A 406 4.07 -7.90 12.81
N PRO A 407 3.31 -8.72 13.55
CA PRO A 407 2.19 -9.45 12.99
C PRO A 407 1.17 -8.50 12.39
N ALA A 408 0.67 -8.84 11.19
CA ALA A 408 -0.38 -8.08 10.53
C ALA A 408 -1.64 -8.00 11.43
N VAL A 409 -2.26 -6.82 11.49
CA VAL A 409 -3.50 -6.62 12.25
C VAL A 409 -4.65 -7.26 11.49
N ALA A 410 -5.42 -8.15 12.13
CA ALA A 410 -6.63 -8.69 11.53
C ALA A 410 -7.66 -7.57 11.34
N THR A 411 -8.43 -7.64 10.25
CA THR A 411 -9.42 -6.61 9.91
C THR A 411 -10.50 -6.46 11.02
N GLU A 412 -10.85 -7.54 11.68
CA GLU A 412 -11.79 -7.55 12.81
C GLU A 412 -11.30 -6.83 14.07
N ASP A 413 -9.96 -6.70 14.24
CA ASP A 413 -9.36 -5.97 15.37
C ASP A 413 -9.32 -4.46 15.12
N ILE A 414 -9.40 -4.01 13.85
CA ILE A 414 -9.34 -2.60 13.48
C ILE A 414 -10.55 -1.86 14.05
N GLY A 415 -10.27 -0.89 14.91
CA GLY A 415 -11.28 -0.06 15.55
C GLY A 415 -12.06 -0.75 16.67
N SER A 416 -11.66 -1.94 17.11
CA SER A 416 -12.24 -2.60 18.28
C SER A 416 -11.80 -1.94 19.60
N ALA A 417 -12.42 -2.30 20.70
CA ALA A 417 -12.04 -1.80 22.03
C ALA A 417 -10.65 -2.27 22.49
N SER A 418 -10.11 -3.32 21.85
CA SER A 418 -8.77 -3.88 22.10
C SER A 418 -7.72 -3.40 21.09
N ASP A 419 -8.05 -2.48 20.21
CA ASP A 419 -7.16 -1.92 19.19
C ASP A 419 -6.10 -1.01 19.84
N GLU A 420 -4.94 -1.58 20.15
CA GLU A 420 -3.85 -0.87 20.84
C GLU A 420 -3.35 0.34 20.04
N GLN A 421 -3.28 0.24 18.70
CA GLN A 421 -2.85 1.34 17.85
C GLN A 421 -3.85 2.50 17.90
N LEU A 422 -5.15 2.21 17.91
CA LEU A 422 -6.19 3.21 18.05
C LEU A 422 -6.14 3.87 19.44
N ILE A 423 -5.99 3.09 20.50
CA ILE A 423 -5.86 3.60 21.87
C ILE A 423 -4.67 4.58 21.96
N GLN A 424 -3.51 4.19 21.43
CA GLN A 424 -2.32 5.05 21.43
C GLN A 424 -2.51 6.31 20.58
N ALA A 425 -3.21 6.22 19.44
CA ALA A 425 -3.52 7.39 18.62
C ALA A 425 -4.40 8.41 19.37
N VAL A 426 -5.38 7.93 20.14
CA VAL A 426 -6.20 8.78 21.02
C VAL A 426 -5.34 9.46 22.09
N ASP A 427 -4.41 8.74 22.70
CA ASP A 427 -3.52 9.29 23.72
C ASP A 427 -2.54 10.32 23.14
N VAL A 428 -2.03 10.10 21.94
CA VAL A 428 -1.20 11.09 21.20
C VAL A 428 -2.00 12.38 20.96
N LEU A 429 -3.25 12.29 20.50
CA LEU A 429 -4.10 13.46 20.29
C LEU A 429 -4.40 14.20 21.60
N ARG A 430 -4.64 13.49 22.68
CA ARG A 430 -4.81 14.09 24.02
C ARG A 430 -3.55 14.82 24.45
N GLY A 431 -2.38 14.21 24.28
CA GLY A 431 -1.10 14.85 24.57
C GLY A 431 -0.89 16.13 23.76
N LEU A 432 -1.10 16.09 22.45
CA LEU A 432 -0.98 17.25 21.56
C LEU A 432 -1.95 18.38 21.95
N SER A 433 -3.19 18.05 22.33
CA SER A 433 -4.19 19.02 22.78
C SER A 433 -3.76 19.72 24.06
N LEU A 434 -3.20 19.00 25.04
CA LEU A 434 -2.70 19.57 26.27
C LEU A 434 -1.56 20.56 26.08
N PHE A 435 -0.64 20.27 25.12
CA PHE A 435 0.46 21.18 24.79
C PHE A 435 -0.02 22.42 24.04
N SER A 436 -0.95 22.30 23.12
CA SER A 436 -1.48 23.44 22.36
C SER A 436 -2.21 24.46 23.27
N HIS A 437 -2.95 23.98 24.25
CA HIS A 437 -3.61 24.87 25.25
C HIS A 437 -2.61 25.59 26.15
N ARG A 438 -1.47 24.96 26.48
CA ARG A 438 -0.43 25.61 27.32
C ARG A 438 0.40 26.64 26.55
N ALA A 439 0.53 26.52 25.25
CA ALA A 439 1.27 27.46 24.39
C ALA A 439 0.45 28.74 24.06
N ALA A 440 -0.86 28.68 24.23
CA ALA A 440 -1.81 29.78 23.96
C ALA A 440 -2.20 30.59 25.19
N GLY A 441 -1.76 30.22 26.38
CA GLY A 441 -1.95 30.95 27.68
C GLY A 441 -0.60 31.36 28.25
#